data_434b0b496cf9f5e6116830dd32ebf9b0
#
_entry.id   434b0b496cf9f5e6116830dd32ebf9b0
#
_cell.length_a   1.000
_cell.length_b   1.000
_cell.length_c   1.000
_cell.angle_alpha   90.00
_cell.angle_beta   90.00
_cell.angle_gamma   90.00
#
_symmetry.space_group_name_H-M   'P 1'
#
loop_
_entity.id
_entity.type
_entity.pdbx_description
1 polymer ?
#
loop_
_entity_poly.entity_id
_entity_poly.type
_entity_poly.pdbx_seq_one_letter_code
_entity_poly.pdbx_strand_id
1 'polypeptide(L)'
;LSGNYDCILTGASSQSNFCRQAVAAANKLNLDSFLVLMHGIKGKMMQGNFLLYNILGANVDVVEGEDLEQIPKHLDLKYNELIKEGRKPLLIYGGFGKEDTVLAGISYANAMAEIDLQMKDQNFMADHLFVTAANMTQAGCELGAKILNWPTRIQGVSPVYWEMNIKKDIARICNEGAKMLDANLEFTDRMIN
;
A
#
# COMPACT_ATOMS: atom_id res chain seq x y z
N LEU A 1 -14.04 -3.37 -10.24
CA LEU A 1 -14.16 -4.61 -9.47
C LEU A 1 -15.09 -5.54 -10.22
N SER A 2 -14.55 -6.58 -10.86
CA SER A 2 -15.35 -7.60 -11.56
C SER A 2 -15.96 -8.65 -10.62
N GLY A 3 -15.67 -8.58 -9.31
CA GLY A 3 -16.19 -9.47 -8.29
C GLY A 3 -17.43 -8.91 -7.60
N ASN A 4 -18.34 -9.82 -7.19
CA ASN A 4 -19.51 -9.47 -6.40
C ASN A 4 -19.15 -9.46 -4.91
N TYR A 5 -18.38 -8.44 -4.48
CA TYR A 5 -17.98 -8.23 -3.09
C TYR A 5 -18.98 -7.33 -2.36
N ASP A 6 -19.21 -7.58 -1.08
CA ASP A 6 -20.03 -6.74 -0.21
C ASP A 6 -19.21 -6.03 0.88
N CYS A 7 -17.97 -6.45 1.06
CA CYS A 7 -17.05 -5.83 2.02
C CYS A 7 -15.60 -5.98 1.60
N ILE A 8 -14.74 -5.16 2.20
CA ILE A 8 -13.30 -5.34 2.19
C ILE A 8 -12.83 -5.89 3.53
N LEU A 9 -11.75 -6.67 3.49
CA LEU A 9 -11.02 -7.13 4.67
C LEU A 9 -9.54 -6.84 4.46
N THR A 10 -8.95 -6.09 5.37
CA THR A 10 -7.51 -5.80 5.36
C THR A 10 -6.97 -5.57 6.78
N GLY A 11 -5.65 -5.41 6.92
CA GLY A 11 -5.05 -5.22 8.23
C GLY A 11 -3.64 -4.64 8.17
N ALA A 12 -3.25 -4.03 9.27
CA ALA A 12 -1.91 -3.48 9.50
C ALA A 12 -1.76 -2.99 10.95
N SER A 13 -0.78 -2.11 11.20
CA SER A 13 -0.70 -1.38 12.49
C SER A 13 -1.91 -0.45 12.67
N SER A 14 -2.26 -0.17 13.93
CA SER A 14 -3.41 0.67 14.30
C SER A 14 -3.36 2.11 13.76
N GLN A 15 -2.20 2.58 13.28
CA GLN A 15 -2.04 3.92 12.69
C GLN A 15 -1.76 3.87 11.17
N SER A 16 -2.11 2.77 10.50
CA SER A 16 -1.86 2.60 9.07
C SER A 16 -2.60 3.63 8.21
N ASN A 17 -1.87 4.36 7.38
CA ASN A 17 -2.47 5.24 6.35
C ASN A 17 -3.19 4.41 5.27
N PHE A 18 -2.65 3.25 4.94
CA PHE A 18 -3.26 2.34 3.96
C PHE A 18 -4.66 1.90 4.40
N CYS A 19 -4.82 1.40 5.64
CA CYS A 19 -6.13 0.99 6.15
C CYS A 19 -7.14 2.15 6.13
N ARG A 20 -6.73 3.37 6.49
CA ARG A 20 -7.60 4.54 6.42
C ARG A 20 -8.08 4.84 4.99
N GLN A 21 -7.18 4.76 4.03
CA GLN A 21 -7.53 4.96 2.61
C GLN A 21 -8.42 3.84 2.09
N ALA A 22 -8.16 2.59 2.48
CA ALA A 22 -8.98 1.44 2.10
C ALA A 22 -10.42 1.59 2.61
N VAL A 23 -10.61 1.98 3.88
CA VAL A 23 -11.96 2.25 4.44
C VAL A 23 -12.65 3.39 3.70
N ALA A 24 -11.95 4.49 3.43
CA ALA A 24 -12.53 5.62 2.71
C ALA A 24 -12.94 5.24 1.26
N ALA A 25 -12.14 4.40 0.60
CA ALA A 25 -12.45 3.89 -0.73
C ALA A 25 -13.64 2.92 -0.71
N ALA A 26 -13.70 2.02 0.29
CA ALA A 26 -14.82 1.10 0.48
C ALA A 26 -16.14 1.85 0.67
N ASN A 27 -16.15 2.88 1.51
CA ASN A 27 -17.33 3.73 1.72
C ASN A 27 -17.84 4.38 0.42
N LYS A 28 -16.92 4.85 -0.45
CA LYS A 28 -17.30 5.39 -1.77
C LYS A 28 -17.92 4.35 -2.69
N LEU A 29 -17.64 3.08 -2.47
CA LEU A 29 -18.16 1.95 -3.25
C LEU A 29 -19.36 1.27 -2.58
N ASN A 30 -19.84 1.79 -1.46
CA ASN A 30 -20.89 1.20 -0.61
C ASN A 30 -20.55 -0.23 -0.16
N LEU A 31 -19.29 -0.45 0.18
CA LEU A 31 -18.78 -1.70 0.76
C LEU A 31 -18.56 -1.51 2.26
N ASP A 32 -18.89 -2.51 3.06
CA ASP A 32 -18.51 -2.55 4.46
C ASP A 32 -16.97 -2.74 4.58
N SER A 33 -16.41 -2.33 5.71
CA SER A 33 -14.98 -2.44 5.96
C SER A 33 -14.71 -3.23 7.23
N PHE A 34 -13.88 -4.24 7.13
CA PHE A 34 -13.36 -5.01 8.25
C PHE A 34 -11.85 -4.84 8.33
N LEU A 35 -11.38 -4.42 9.49
CA LEU A 35 -9.95 -4.18 9.75
C LEU A 35 -9.45 -5.09 10.85
N VAL A 36 -8.36 -5.79 10.58
CA VAL A 36 -7.57 -6.49 11.60
C VAL A 36 -6.35 -5.65 11.92
N LEU A 37 -6.31 -5.07 13.10
CA LEU A 37 -5.28 -4.12 13.49
C LEU A 37 -4.45 -4.64 14.64
N MET A 38 -3.15 -4.44 14.56
CA MET A 38 -2.24 -4.63 15.68
C MET A 38 -1.87 -3.30 16.30
N HIS A 39 -1.84 -3.27 17.66
CA HIS A 39 -1.34 -2.10 18.35
C HIS A 39 0.19 -2.06 18.19
N GLY A 40 0.70 -1.03 17.55
CA GLY A 40 2.11 -0.72 17.65
C GLY A 40 2.44 -0.02 18.99
N ILE A 41 3.63 0.53 19.08
CA ILE A 41 4.19 1.23 20.26
C ILE A 41 3.23 2.27 20.89
N LYS A 42 2.30 2.82 20.13
CA LYS A 42 1.34 3.86 20.60
C LYS A 42 0.07 3.30 21.27
N GLY A 43 -0.10 1.99 21.34
CA GLY A 43 -1.19 1.36 22.08
C GLY A 43 -2.60 1.68 21.58
N LYS A 44 -3.56 1.53 22.47
CA LYS A 44 -5.02 1.61 22.21
C LYS A 44 -5.59 3.05 22.20
N MET A 45 -4.75 4.07 22.00
CA MET A 45 -5.21 5.45 22.05
C MET A 45 -6.13 5.76 20.86
N MET A 46 -7.35 6.21 21.15
CA MET A 46 -8.36 6.63 20.15
C MET A 46 -7.97 7.99 19.55
N GLN A 47 -6.98 7.98 18.66
CA GLN A 47 -6.44 9.16 17.99
C GLN A 47 -5.91 8.83 16.59
N GLY A 48 -5.63 9.84 15.79
CA GLY A 48 -5.06 9.69 14.46
C GLY A 48 -5.91 8.79 13.56
N ASN A 49 -5.26 7.88 12.82
CA ASN A 49 -5.97 6.97 11.92
C ASN A 49 -6.88 6.00 12.66
N PHE A 50 -6.53 5.58 13.89
CA PHE A 50 -7.38 4.70 14.68
C PHE A 50 -8.74 5.35 15.01
N LEU A 51 -8.76 6.64 15.31
CA LEU A 51 -10.00 7.40 15.46
C LEU A 51 -10.77 7.50 14.12
N LEU A 52 -10.05 7.77 13.03
CA LEU A 52 -10.66 7.93 11.70
C LEU A 52 -11.35 6.65 11.22
N TYR A 53 -10.81 5.46 11.49
CA TYR A 53 -11.49 4.21 11.13
C TYR A 53 -12.89 4.11 11.77
N ASN A 54 -12.97 4.49 13.05
CA ASN A 54 -14.26 4.46 13.77
C ASN A 54 -15.23 5.52 13.23
N ILE A 55 -14.76 6.74 12.94
CA ILE A 55 -15.58 7.81 12.34
C ILE A 55 -16.09 7.37 10.96
N LEU A 56 -15.27 6.67 10.18
CA LEU A 56 -15.65 6.16 8.86
C LEU A 56 -16.51 4.88 8.92
N GLY A 57 -16.84 4.38 10.12
CA GLY A 57 -17.73 3.24 10.30
C GLY A 57 -17.12 1.87 10.02
N ALA A 58 -15.78 1.73 10.09
CA ALA A 58 -15.13 0.44 9.93
C ALA A 58 -15.38 -0.49 11.12
N ASN A 59 -15.58 -1.77 10.86
CA ASN A 59 -15.54 -2.83 11.86
C ASN A 59 -14.08 -3.15 12.17
N VAL A 60 -13.66 -2.94 13.43
CA VAL A 60 -12.25 -3.03 13.82
C VAL A 60 -12.06 -4.14 14.83
N ASP A 61 -11.29 -5.15 14.45
CA ASP A 61 -10.78 -6.18 15.35
C ASP A 61 -9.32 -5.84 15.72
N VAL A 62 -9.07 -5.68 17.01
CA VAL A 62 -7.72 -5.40 17.49
C VAL A 62 -7.09 -6.67 18.03
N VAL A 63 -5.96 -7.04 17.46
CA VAL A 63 -5.17 -8.21 17.86
C VAL A 63 -4.07 -7.75 18.81
N GLU A 64 -3.91 -8.47 19.91
CA GLU A 64 -2.82 -8.23 20.86
C GLU A 64 -1.48 -8.69 20.24
N GLY A 65 -0.44 -7.89 20.44
CA GLY A 65 0.92 -8.16 19.96
C GLY A 65 1.51 -6.99 19.18
N GLU A 66 2.79 -7.12 18.86
CA GLU A 66 3.56 -6.11 18.13
C GLU A 66 4.15 -6.65 16.82
N ASP A 67 4.10 -7.97 16.61
CA ASP A 67 4.62 -8.64 15.44
C ASP A 67 3.62 -8.54 14.27
N LEU A 68 3.82 -7.55 13.43
CA LEU A 68 2.97 -7.31 12.25
C LEU A 68 2.98 -8.47 11.24
N GLU A 69 3.96 -9.35 11.26
CA GLU A 69 4.01 -10.51 10.38
C GLU A 69 2.93 -11.56 10.71
N GLN A 70 2.28 -11.43 11.87
CA GLN A 70 1.12 -12.25 12.22
C GLN A 70 -0.20 -11.76 11.57
N ILE A 71 -0.24 -10.54 11.02
CA ILE A 71 -1.44 -9.96 10.40
C ILE A 71 -2.05 -10.89 9.33
N PRO A 72 -1.29 -11.47 8.38
CA PRO A 72 -1.87 -12.36 7.37
C PRO A 72 -2.66 -13.52 7.97
N LYS A 73 -2.12 -14.16 9.02
CA LYS A 73 -2.80 -15.25 9.72
C LYS A 73 -4.14 -14.81 10.34
N HIS A 74 -4.18 -13.64 10.93
CA HIS A 74 -5.41 -13.10 11.51
C HIS A 74 -6.40 -12.67 10.43
N LEU A 75 -5.93 -12.17 9.30
CA LEU A 75 -6.77 -11.89 8.13
C LEU A 75 -7.41 -13.17 7.59
N ASP A 76 -6.67 -14.27 7.47
CA ASP A 76 -7.23 -15.56 7.04
C ASP A 76 -8.30 -16.08 7.99
N LEU A 77 -8.10 -15.94 9.30
CA LEU A 77 -9.10 -16.32 10.29
C LEU A 77 -10.38 -15.49 10.15
N LYS A 78 -10.24 -14.17 10.05
CA LYS A 78 -11.38 -13.25 9.87
C LYS A 78 -12.08 -13.45 8.52
N TYR A 79 -11.34 -13.74 7.47
CA TYR A 79 -11.89 -14.08 6.16
C TYR A 79 -12.83 -15.29 6.26
N ASN A 80 -12.37 -16.37 6.90
CA ASN A 80 -13.16 -17.58 7.06
C ASN A 80 -14.39 -17.37 7.97
N GLU A 81 -14.32 -16.48 8.95
CA GLU A 81 -15.47 -16.06 9.77
C GLU A 81 -16.52 -15.36 8.91
N LEU A 82 -16.11 -14.32 8.15
CA LEU A 82 -16.99 -13.57 7.26
C LEU A 82 -17.67 -14.46 6.20
N ILE A 83 -16.92 -15.42 5.62
CA ILE A 83 -17.49 -16.39 4.68
C ILE A 83 -18.59 -17.24 5.35
N LYS A 84 -18.39 -17.70 6.59
CA LYS A 84 -19.40 -18.47 7.35
C LYS A 84 -20.64 -17.64 7.64
N GLU A 85 -20.50 -16.34 7.81
CA GLU A 85 -21.59 -15.38 7.97
C GLU A 85 -22.32 -15.04 6.65
N GLY A 86 -21.90 -15.63 5.53
CA GLY A 86 -22.46 -15.41 4.21
C GLY A 86 -21.99 -14.15 3.51
N ARG A 87 -20.94 -13.49 4.03
CA ARG A 87 -20.31 -12.31 3.43
C ARG A 87 -19.43 -12.69 2.24
N LYS A 88 -19.10 -11.69 1.43
CA LYS A 88 -18.23 -11.83 0.24
C LYS A 88 -17.08 -10.83 0.33
N PRO A 89 -16.09 -11.09 1.21
CA PRO A 89 -15.01 -10.17 1.43
C PRO A 89 -14.00 -10.13 0.27
N LEU A 90 -13.63 -8.93 -0.15
CA LEU A 90 -12.40 -8.70 -0.90
C LEU A 90 -11.25 -8.66 0.09
N LEU A 91 -10.47 -9.72 0.15
CA LEU A 91 -9.30 -9.80 1.02
C LEU A 91 -8.10 -9.08 0.37
N ILE A 92 -7.51 -8.16 1.10
CA ILE A 92 -6.35 -7.36 0.69
C ILE A 92 -5.28 -7.50 1.77
N TYR A 93 -4.20 -8.21 1.46
CA TYR A 93 -3.07 -8.37 2.40
C TYR A 93 -2.19 -7.11 2.48
N GLY A 94 -2.32 -6.18 1.52
CA GLY A 94 -1.54 -4.96 1.49
C GLY A 94 -0.03 -5.21 1.40
N GLY A 95 0.74 -4.66 2.35
CA GLY A 95 2.19 -4.83 2.38
C GLY A 95 2.68 -6.26 2.60
N PHE A 96 1.81 -7.19 3.01
CA PHE A 96 2.14 -8.60 3.25
C PHE A 96 1.87 -9.49 2.03
N GLY A 97 1.13 -9.00 1.02
CA GLY A 97 0.81 -9.73 -0.20
C GLY A 97 1.74 -9.35 -1.35
N LYS A 98 2.36 -10.35 -2.02
CA LYS A 98 3.25 -10.06 -3.14
C LYS A 98 2.53 -9.34 -4.30
N GLU A 99 1.34 -9.80 -4.65
CA GLU A 99 0.53 -9.17 -5.71
C GLU A 99 0.05 -7.79 -5.29
N ASP A 100 -0.41 -7.62 -4.06
CA ASP A 100 -0.87 -6.35 -3.52
C ASP A 100 0.25 -5.30 -3.52
N THR A 101 1.50 -5.71 -3.24
CA THR A 101 2.65 -4.80 -3.31
C THR A 101 2.90 -4.29 -4.72
N VAL A 102 2.67 -5.11 -5.75
CA VAL A 102 2.80 -4.71 -7.15
C VAL A 102 1.68 -3.75 -7.55
N LEU A 103 0.43 -4.05 -7.21
CA LEU A 103 -0.71 -3.17 -7.47
C LEU A 103 -0.55 -1.81 -6.78
N ALA A 104 -0.04 -1.80 -5.54
CA ALA A 104 0.30 -0.57 -4.85
C ALA A 104 1.41 0.21 -5.57
N GLY A 105 2.46 -0.46 -6.05
CA GLY A 105 3.50 0.15 -6.88
C GLY A 105 2.92 0.80 -8.14
N ILE A 106 2.04 0.10 -8.86
CA ILE A 106 1.35 0.66 -10.05
C ILE A 106 0.53 1.90 -9.68
N SER A 107 -0.14 1.89 -8.53
CA SER A 107 -0.91 3.05 -8.07
C SER A 107 -0.02 4.27 -7.82
N TYR A 108 1.19 4.08 -7.27
CA TYR A 108 2.16 5.16 -7.12
C TYR A 108 2.80 5.58 -8.45
N ALA A 109 2.98 4.67 -9.40
CA ALA A 109 3.40 5.04 -10.76
C ALA A 109 2.34 5.94 -11.45
N ASN A 110 1.05 5.69 -11.21
CA ASN A 110 -0.02 6.57 -11.67
C ASN A 110 0.03 7.95 -10.98
N ALA A 111 0.35 8.01 -9.68
CA ALA A 111 0.55 9.28 -8.97
C ALA A 111 1.72 10.10 -9.57
N MET A 112 2.77 9.43 -10.08
CA MET A 112 3.86 10.11 -10.79
C MET A 112 3.40 10.78 -12.08
N ALA A 113 2.43 10.20 -12.79
CA ALA A 113 1.83 10.86 -13.95
C ALA A 113 1.06 12.12 -13.56
N GLU A 114 0.38 12.12 -12.43
CA GLU A 114 -0.27 13.33 -11.88
C GLU A 114 0.76 14.40 -11.51
N ILE A 115 1.85 14.02 -10.84
CA ILE A 115 2.95 14.92 -10.51
C ILE A 115 3.59 15.52 -11.77
N ASP A 116 3.76 14.72 -12.83
CA ASP A 116 4.29 15.18 -14.13
C ASP A 116 3.44 16.33 -14.72
N LEU A 117 2.12 16.15 -14.69
CA LEU A 117 1.21 17.19 -15.16
C LEU A 117 1.32 18.46 -14.31
N GLN A 118 1.39 18.33 -12.98
CA GLN A 118 1.52 19.45 -12.07
C GLN A 118 2.86 20.19 -12.24
N MET A 119 3.97 19.47 -12.44
CA MET A 119 5.27 20.08 -12.72
C MET A 119 5.29 20.83 -14.06
N LYS A 120 4.68 20.26 -15.09
CA LYS A 120 4.54 20.92 -16.40
C LYS A 120 3.72 22.20 -16.31
N ASP A 121 2.61 22.18 -15.57
CA ASP A 121 1.76 23.37 -15.36
C ASP A 121 2.53 24.49 -14.64
N GLN A 122 3.42 24.13 -13.73
CA GLN A 122 4.27 25.05 -12.98
C GLN A 122 5.59 25.41 -13.70
N ASN A 123 5.83 24.87 -14.90
CA ASN A 123 7.05 25.07 -15.68
C ASN A 123 8.35 24.74 -14.89
N PHE A 124 8.35 23.64 -14.16
CA PHE A 124 9.55 23.18 -13.48
C PHE A 124 9.73 21.65 -13.61
N MET A 125 10.97 21.16 -13.41
CA MET A 125 11.30 19.76 -13.31
C MET A 125 12.18 19.57 -12.08
N ALA A 126 11.84 18.61 -11.24
CA ALA A 126 12.64 18.29 -10.06
C ALA A 126 13.89 17.49 -10.43
N ASP A 127 15.04 17.82 -9.87
CA ASP A 127 16.27 17.00 -10.01
C ASP A 127 16.21 15.77 -9.12
N HIS A 128 15.59 15.90 -7.95
CA HIS A 128 15.46 14.84 -6.96
C HIS A 128 14.06 14.79 -6.37
N LEU A 129 13.53 13.58 -6.21
CA LEU A 129 12.32 13.30 -5.45
C LEU A 129 12.71 12.47 -4.22
N PHE A 130 12.60 13.06 -3.04
CA PHE A 130 12.78 12.36 -1.78
C PHE A 130 11.46 11.80 -1.30
N VAL A 131 11.42 10.51 -0.98
CA VAL A 131 10.21 9.85 -0.49
C VAL A 131 10.51 8.99 0.73
N THR A 132 9.78 9.22 1.82
CA THR A 132 9.81 8.32 2.96
C THR A 132 8.97 7.10 2.63
N ALA A 133 9.62 5.98 2.41
CA ALA A 133 8.98 4.77 1.89
C ALA A 133 9.64 3.50 2.41
N ALA A 134 8.85 2.44 2.48
CA ALA A 134 9.37 1.10 2.70
C ALA A 134 9.82 0.50 1.35
N ASN A 135 8.89 -0.09 0.59
CA ASN A 135 9.17 -0.73 -0.69
C ASN A 135 8.24 -0.25 -1.82
N MET A 136 6.91 -0.45 -1.69
CA MET A 136 5.90 -0.21 -2.73
C MET A 136 5.88 1.23 -3.25
N THR A 137 5.95 2.20 -2.34
CA THR A 137 5.88 3.62 -2.70
C THR A 137 7.08 4.03 -3.53
N GLN A 138 8.29 3.66 -3.08
CA GLN A 138 9.49 3.94 -3.87
C GLN A 138 9.46 3.19 -5.20
N ALA A 139 9.07 1.91 -5.22
CA ALA A 139 8.96 1.13 -6.45
C ALA A 139 8.03 1.81 -7.47
N GLY A 140 6.89 2.32 -7.03
CA GLY A 140 5.98 3.03 -7.92
C GLY A 140 6.55 4.36 -8.43
N CYS A 141 7.26 5.10 -7.58
CA CYS A 141 7.96 6.32 -8.01
C CYS A 141 9.06 6.01 -9.04
N GLU A 142 9.88 4.97 -8.81
CA GLU A 142 10.92 4.53 -9.76
C GLU A 142 10.29 4.09 -11.10
N LEU A 143 9.24 3.26 -11.05
CA LEU A 143 8.52 2.78 -12.23
C LEU A 143 7.91 3.94 -13.01
N GLY A 144 7.20 4.83 -12.34
CA GLY A 144 6.55 5.99 -12.96
C GLY A 144 7.56 6.95 -13.58
N ALA A 145 8.65 7.27 -12.87
CA ALA A 145 9.71 8.13 -13.41
C ALA A 145 10.33 7.52 -14.68
N LYS A 146 10.54 6.20 -14.70
CA LYS A 146 11.11 5.51 -15.87
C LYS A 146 10.14 5.48 -17.05
N ILE A 147 8.85 5.23 -16.82
CA ILE A 147 7.80 5.27 -17.85
C ILE A 147 7.70 6.67 -18.46
N LEU A 148 7.78 7.71 -17.64
CA LEU A 148 7.69 9.10 -18.05
C LEU A 148 9.00 9.66 -18.63
N ASN A 149 10.07 8.86 -18.65
CA ASN A 149 11.42 9.27 -19.03
C ASN A 149 11.94 10.50 -18.25
N TRP A 150 11.66 10.56 -16.96
CA TRP A 150 12.14 11.64 -16.11
C TRP A 150 13.64 11.53 -15.86
N PRO A 151 14.36 12.67 -15.88
CA PRO A 151 15.74 12.74 -15.43
C PRO A 151 15.87 12.75 -13.90
N THR A 152 14.76 12.95 -13.20
CA THR A 152 14.66 13.05 -11.74
C THR A 152 15.17 11.77 -11.06
N ARG A 153 16.03 11.94 -10.07
CA ARG A 153 16.47 10.82 -9.22
C ARG A 153 15.48 10.59 -8.09
N ILE A 154 15.00 9.38 -7.96
CA ILE A 154 14.16 8.97 -6.84
C ILE A 154 15.07 8.56 -5.69
N GLN A 155 14.90 9.18 -4.53
CA GLN A 155 15.67 8.90 -3.33
C GLN A 155 14.74 8.41 -2.21
N GLY A 156 14.77 7.12 -1.95
CA GLY A 156 14.02 6.51 -0.85
C GLY A 156 14.69 6.73 0.50
N VAL A 157 13.89 7.04 1.52
CA VAL A 157 14.33 7.12 2.90
C VAL A 157 13.49 6.13 3.71
N SER A 158 14.10 5.00 4.09
CA SER A 158 13.38 3.97 4.84
C SER A 158 13.15 4.40 6.30
N PRO A 159 11.90 4.38 6.78
CA PRO A 159 11.60 4.72 8.17
C PRO A 159 11.92 3.59 9.15
N VAL A 160 12.23 2.39 8.64
CA VAL A 160 12.50 1.19 9.42
C VAL A 160 13.75 0.49 8.92
N TYR A 161 14.38 -0.29 9.80
CA TYR A 161 15.45 -1.19 9.41
C TYR A 161 14.87 -2.44 8.79
N TRP A 162 15.49 -2.90 7.69
CA TRP A 162 15.14 -4.14 6.99
C TRP A 162 16.27 -5.14 7.10
N GLU A 163 15.98 -6.35 7.53
CA GLU A 163 16.94 -7.46 7.53
C GLU A 163 17.22 -7.97 6.11
N MET A 164 16.22 -7.85 5.23
CA MET A 164 16.33 -8.22 3.83
C MET A 164 16.92 -7.09 2.96
N ASN A 165 17.43 -7.44 1.79
CA ASN A 165 17.83 -6.45 0.80
C ASN A 165 16.58 -5.79 0.18
N ILE A 166 16.13 -4.69 0.75
CA ILE A 166 14.93 -3.96 0.34
C ILE A 166 15.02 -3.48 -1.12
N LYS A 167 16.22 -3.16 -1.63
CA LYS A 167 16.41 -2.74 -3.02
C LYS A 167 16.07 -3.85 -4.02
N LYS A 168 16.33 -5.11 -3.67
CA LYS A 168 15.89 -6.26 -4.50
C LYS A 168 14.38 -6.38 -4.55
N ASP A 169 13.69 -6.15 -3.44
CA ASP A 169 12.23 -6.21 -3.42
C ASP A 169 11.62 -5.03 -4.20
N ILE A 170 12.17 -3.83 -4.06
CA ILE A 170 11.76 -2.67 -4.86
C ILE A 170 11.93 -2.96 -6.35
N ALA A 171 13.09 -3.48 -6.79
CA ALA A 171 13.34 -3.84 -8.18
C ALA A 171 12.36 -4.94 -8.67
N ARG A 172 12.04 -5.94 -7.83
CA ARG A 172 11.00 -6.95 -8.14
C ARG A 172 9.65 -6.30 -8.41
N ILE A 173 9.19 -5.42 -7.51
CA ILE A 173 7.91 -4.72 -7.66
C ILE A 173 7.88 -3.89 -8.93
N CYS A 174 8.98 -3.17 -9.25
CA CYS A 174 9.11 -2.42 -10.50
C CYS A 174 8.98 -3.32 -11.73
N ASN A 175 9.70 -4.45 -11.75
CA ASN A 175 9.70 -5.37 -12.89
C ASN A 175 8.34 -6.04 -13.10
N GLU A 176 7.70 -6.50 -12.03
CA GLU A 176 6.37 -7.09 -12.09
C GLU A 176 5.32 -6.04 -12.50
N GLY A 177 5.43 -4.82 -11.97
CA GLY A 177 4.58 -3.70 -12.36
C GLY A 177 4.77 -3.28 -13.82
N ALA A 178 6.01 -3.20 -14.31
CA ALA A 178 6.32 -2.92 -15.71
C ALA A 178 5.69 -3.98 -16.62
N LYS A 179 5.81 -5.27 -16.26
CA LYS A 179 5.18 -6.37 -17.01
C LYS A 179 3.65 -6.25 -17.06
N MET A 180 3.01 -5.89 -15.94
CA MET A 180 1.55 -5.71 -15.90
C MET A 180 1.06 -4.51 -16.74
N LEU A 181 1.93 -3.53 -16.95
CA LEU A 181 1.67 -2.33 -17.75
C LEU A 181 2.14 -2.47 -19.21
N ASP A 182 2.58 -3.65 -19.64
CA ASP A 182 3.18 -3.92 -20.95
C ASP A 182 4.34 -2.97 -21.27
N ALA A 183 5.05 -2.49 -20.25
CA ALA A 183 6.21 -1.62 -20.39
C ALA A 183 7.49 -2.47 -20.50
N ASN A 184 8.27 -2.26 -21.56
CA ASN A 184 9.54 -2.95 -21.78
C ASN A 184 10.66 -2.27 -20.96
N LEU A 185 10.61 -2.45 -19.64
CA LEU A 185 11.54 -1.87 -18.67
C LEU A 185 12.13 -2.97 -17.78
N GLU A 186 13.39 -2.80 -17.41
CA GLU A 186 14.09 -3.67 -16.48
C GLU A 186 14.74 -2.86 -15.36
N PHE A 187 14.63 -3.37 -14.14
CA PHE A 187 15.18 -2.76 -12.94
C PHE A 187 16.05 -3.76 -12.19
N THR A 188 17.19 -3.28 -11.71
CA THR A 188 18.08 -4.02 -10.82
C THR A 188 18.21 -3.29 -9.49
N ASP A 189 18.64 -3.99 -8.44
CA ASP A 189 18.87 -3.41 -7.12
C ASP A 189 19.92 -2.27 -7.13
N ARG A 190 20.85 -2.28 -8.10
CA ARG A 190 21.85 -1.22 -8.27
C ARG A 190 21.28 0.10 -8.80
N MET A 191 20.10 0.05 -9.41
CA MET A 191 19.42 1.23 -9.94
C MET A 191 18.59 1.96 -8.88
N ILE A 192 18.35 1.29 -7.75
CA ILE A 192 17.53 1.81 -6.65
C ILE A 192 18.42 2.60 -5.67
N ASN A 193 18.00 3.83 -5.32
CA ASN A 193 18.74 4.72 -4.42
C ASN A 193 18.18 4.73 -2.99
#